data_8c5e3522f5103078d9fb07b04e2bd5a8
#
_entry.id   8c5e3522f5103078d9fb07b04e2bd5a8
#
_cell.length_a   1.000
_cell.length_b   1.000
_cell.length_c   1.000
_cell.angle_alpha   90.00
_cell.angle_beta   90.00
_cell.angle_gamma   90.00
#
_symmetry.space_group_name_H-M   'P 1'
#
loop_
_entity.id
_entity.type
_entity.pdbx_description
1 polymer ?
#
loop_
_entity_poly.entity_id
_entity_poly.type
_entity_poly.pdbx_seq_one_letter_code
_entity_poly.pdbx_strand_id
1 'polypeptide(L)'
;MSIRTNYEKWYECEGYYWGTEPARFCDELIALCPPSKDKRVLDIGCGEGKDAVYMAQKGFDVTAFDLTDNGVRKTNRLAEERGVKVNAYVDDINTFEAEGQFDIIYSSGTIQYLFEENKKGFFAKLNKITKKGGIVFFNVFVDKPFLELPPDWDMEEKMWKPGELFSYFPDWKFHKIDEVIFEDNSNGTPHYHCMDTIICERMI
;
A
#
# COMPACT_ATOMS: atom_id res chain seq x y z
N MET A 1 -13.43 17.71 -4.37
CA MET A 1 -12.20 17.56 -5.19
C MET A 1 -11.97 16.08 -5.40
N SER A 2 -11.30 15.65 -6.49
CA SER A 2 -10.96 14.24 -6.66
C SER A 2 -9.84 13.85 -5.70
N ILE A 3 -9.75 12.55 -5.39
CA ILE A 3 -8.69 12.01 -4.53
C ILE A 3 -7.30 12.36 -5.05
N ARG A 4 -7.09 12.25 -6.36
CA ARG A 4 -5.85 12.67 -7.01
C ARG A 4 -5.50 14.13 -6.69
N THR A 5 -6.48 15.02 -6.79
CA THR A 5 -6.28 16.46 -6.55
C THR A 5 -5.86 16.74 -5.11
N ASN A 6 -6.44 16.02 -4.14
CA ASN A 6 -6.11 16.18 -2.73
C ASN A 6 -4.66 15.74 -2.46
N TYR A 7 -4.27 14.54 -2.90
CA TYR A 7 -2.91 14.04 -2.71
C TYR A 7 -1.86 14.84 -3.48
N GLU A 8 -2.16 15.27 -4.73
CA GLU A 8 -1.27 16.20 -5.45
C GLU A 8 -0.96 17.43 -4.62
N LYS A 9 -1.98 18.06 -4.02
CA LYS A 9 -1.83 19.24 -3.18
C LYS A 9 -1.04 18.97 -1.90
N TRP A 10 -1.28 17.84 -1.22
CA TRP A 10 -0.53 17.49 -0.01
C TRP A 10 0.95 17.23 -0.33
N TYR A 11 1.22 16.61 -1.47
CA TYR A 11 2.59 16.36 -1.93
C TYR A 11 3.29 17.56 -2.59
N GLU A 12 2.65 18.74 -2.67
CA GLU A 12 3.31 20.00 -3.04
C GLU A 12 4.24 20.54 -1.95
N CYS A 13 4.13 20.09 -0.70
CA CYS A 13 5.00 20.52 0.39
C CYS A 13 6.49 20.31 0.04
N GLU A 14 7.37 21.17 0.55
CA GLU A 14 8.81 21.10 0.27
C GLU A 14 9.45 19.80 0.79
N GLY A 15 9.04 19.36 1.99
CA GLY A 15 9.46 18.10 2.60
C GLY A 15 8.68 16.88 2.09
N TYR A 16 8.56 15.86 2.94
CA TYR A 16 7.75 14.66 2.73
C TYR A 16 6.55 14.69 3.69
N TYR A 17 5.36 14.69 3.15
CA TYR A 17 4.12 14.77 3.94
C TYR A 17 3.99 13.60 4.93
N TRP A 18 4.31 12.38 4.45
CA TRP A 18 4.31 11.16 5.27
C TRP A 18 5.65 10.87 5.93
N GLY A 19 6.63 11.78 5.83
CA GLY A 19 8.00 11.54 6.29
C GLY A 19 8.77 10.57 5.40
N THR A 20 9.95 10.15 5.87
CA THR A 20 10.86 9.27 5.13
C THR A 20 11.16 7.94 5.84
N GLU A 21 10.64 7.77 7.05
CA GLU A 21 10.83 6.54 7.81
C GLU A 21 9.85 5.45 7.31
N PRO A 22 10.35 4.22 7.09
CA PRO A 22 9.52 3.14 6.60
C PRO A 22 8.47 2.70 7.63
N ALA A 23 7.37 2.16 7.15
CA ALA A 23 6.41 1.50 8.01
C ALA A 23 7.03 0.22 8.63
N ARG A 24 6.70 -0.05 9.90
CA ARG A 24 7.17 -1.26 10.61
C ARG A 24 6.92 -2.57 9.87
N PHE A 25 5.91 -2.61 9.03
CA PHE A 25 5.56 -3.79 8.23
C PHE A 25 6.63 -4.18 7.21
N CYS A 26 7.45 -3.24 6.76
CA CYS A 26 8.56 -3.53 5.85
C CYS A 26 9.53 -4.54 6.45
N ASP A 27 9.88 -4.41 7.74
CA ASP A 27 10.78 -5.36 8.41
C ASP A 27 10.12 -6.73 8.63
N GLU A 28 8.80 -6.78 8.89
CA GLU A 28 8.05 -8.04 8.98
C GLU A 28 8.09 -8.79 7.63
N LEU A 29 7.94 -8.08 6.51
CA LEU A 29 8.02 -8.67 5.15
C LEU A 29 9.43 -9.15 4.82
N ILE A 30 10.45 -8.37 5.17
CA ILE A 30 11.86 -8.72 4.97
C ILE A 30 12.22 -10.00 5.75
N ALA A 31 11.68 -10.18 6.95
CA ALA A 31 11.89 -11.39 7.73
C ALA A 31 11.28 -12.64 7.07
N LEU A 32 10.12 -12.50 6.42
CA LEU A 32 9.45 -13.59 5.70
C LEU A 32 10.04 -13.84 4.31
N CYS A 33 10.50 -12.80 3.65
CA CYS A 33 11.09 -12.85 2.32
C CYS A 33 12.44 -12.12 2.32
N PRO A 34 13.55 -12.78 2.73
CA PRO A 34 14.86 -12.17 2.79
C PRO A 34 15.30 -11.57 1.44
N PRO A 35 15.90 -10.36 1.44
CA PRO A 35 16.18 -9.62 0.23
C PRO A 35 17.25 -10.27 -0.66
N SER A 36 17.10 -10.10 -1.95
CA SER A 36 18.10 -10.40 -2.97
C SER A 36 17.77 -9.59 -4.22
N LYS A 37 18.77 -9.33 -5.07
CA LYS A 37 18.62 -8.54 -6.30
C LYS A 37 17.67 -9.19 -7.33
N ASP A 38 17.44 -10.51 -7.22
CA ASP A 38 16.52 -11.25 -8.09
C ASP A 38 15.08 -11.25 -7.56
N LYS A 39 14.87 -10.71 -6.36
CA LYS A 39 13.54 -10.60 -5.76
C LYS A 39 12.91 -9.26 -6.07
N ARG A 40 11.70 -9.33 -6.59
CA ARG A 40 10.93 -8.18 -7.06
C ARG A 40 9.85 -7.80 -6.05
N VAL A 41 9.76 -6.50 -5.79
CA VAL A 41 8.69 -5.90 -4.98
C VAL A 41 7.82 -5.01 -5.87
N LEU A 42 6.50 -5.08 -5.69
CA LEU A 42 5.54 -4.13 -6.21
C LEU A 42 4.94 -3.34 -5.04
N ASP A 43 5.13 -2.03 -5.05
CA ASP A 43 4.50 -1.12 -4.08
C ASP A 43 3.35 -0.37 -4.77
N ILE A 44 2.12 -0.67 -4.35
CA ILE A 44 0.87 -0.15 -4.92
C ILE A 44 0.41 1.06 -4.10
N GLY A 45 0.45 2.25 -4.70
CA GLY A 45 0.15 3.50 -4.02
C GLY A 45 1.31 3.93 -3.12
N CYS A 46 2.49 4.02 -3.70
CA CYS A 46 3.73 4.26 -2.95
C CYS A 46 3.83 5.67 -2.33
N GLY A 47 2.94 6.59 -2.71
CA GLY A 47 2.99 7.98 -2.27
C GLY A 47 4.33 8.63 -2.57
N GLU A 48 5.00 9.13 -1.54
CA GLU A 48 6.31 9.78 -1.63
C GLU A 48 7.50 8.80 -1.49
N GLY A 49 7.22 7.48 -1.48
CA GLY A 49 8.22 6.42 -1.67
C GLY A 49 8.95 5.92 -0.43
N LYS A 50 8.55 6.28 0.79
CA LYS A 50 9.29 5.91 2.01
C LYS A 50 9.51 4.40 2.15
N ASP A 51 8.50 3.59 1.84
CA ASP A 51 8.53 2.13 1.95
C ASP A 51 9.24 1.49 0.73
N ALA A 52 8.91 1.94 -0.50
CA ALA A 52 9.55 1.51 -1.74
C ALA A 52 11.07 1.72 -1.71
N VAL A 53 11.51 2.91 -1.29
CA VAL A 53 12.94 3.25 -1.20
C VAL A 53 13.63 2.43 -0.12
N TYR A 54 12.98 2.21 1.02
CA TYR A 54 13.53 1.34 2.07
C TYR A 54 13.73 -0.10 1.57
N MET A 55 12.74 -0.68 0.88
CA MET A 55 12.88 -2.00 0.29
C MET A 55 14.03 -2.07 -0.72
N ALA A 56 14.21 -1.02 -1.54
CA ALA A 56 15.34 -0.92 -2.47
C ALA A 56 16.69 -0.84 -1.74
N GLN A 57 16.78 -0.09 -0.61
CA GLN A 57 17.98 -0.05 0.24
C GLN A 57 18.33 -1.43 0.83
N LYS A 58 17.33 -2.27 1.09
CA LYS A 58 17.56 -3.65 1.54
C LYS A 58 18.02 -4.58 0.42
N GLY A 59 17.94 -4.18 -0.84
CA GLY A 59 18.49 -4.91 -1.99
C GLY A 59 17.45 -5.62 -2.85
N PHE A 60 16.19 -5.25 -2.75
CA PHE A 60 15.13 -5.71 -3.67
C PHE A 60 15.16 -4.92 -4.99
N ASP A 61 14.67 -5.53 -6.07
CA ASP A 61 14.27 -4.85 -7.30
C ASP A 61 12.84 -4.31 -7.13
N VAL A 62 12.71 -2.99 -7.00
CA VAL A 62 11.44 -2.36 -6.62
C VAL A 62 10.79 -1.65 -7.79
N THR A 63 9.56 -2.03 -8.07
CA THR A 63 8.61 -1.33 -8.94
C THR A 63 7.55 -0.70 -8.03
N ALA A 64 7.20 0.56 -8.27
CA ALA A 64 6.23 1.28 -7.47
C ALA A 64 5.36 2.17 -8.34
N PHE A 65 4.11 2.38 -7.96
CA PHE A 65 3.29 3.38 -8.61
C PHE A 65 2.43 4.16 -7.61
N ASP A 66 2.07 5.35 -8.02
CA ASP A 66 1.12 6.21 -7.30
C ASP A 66 0.22 6.93 -8.29
N LEU A 67 -0.96 7.36 -7.83
CA LEU A 67 -1.92 8.08 -8.65
C LEU A 67 -1.41 9.50 -9.00
N THR A 68 -0.44 10.04 -8.25
CA THR A 68 0.00 11.44 -8.31
C THR A 68 1.37 11.61 -8.96
N ASP A 69 1.51 12.66 -9.76
CA ASP A 69 2.80 13.05 -10.34
C ASP A 69 3.77 13.51 -9.25
N ASN A 70 3.29 14.25 -8.25
CA ASN A 70 4.11 14.74 -7.14
C ASN A 70 4.63 13.59 -6.27
N GLY A 71 3.80 12.57 -5.97
CA GLY A 71 4.23 11.37 -5.24
C GLY A 71 5.36 10.64 -5.96
N VAL A 72 5.16 10.33 -7.24
CA VAL A 72 6.19 9.67 -8.07
C VAL A 72 7.47 10.49 -8.17
N ARG A 73 7.37 11.81 -8.37
CA ARG A 73 8.52 12.70 -8.40
C ARG A 73 9.30 12.67 -7.08
N LYS A 74 8.61 12.69 -5.93
CA LYS A 74 9.23 12.62 -4.60
C LYS A 74 9.82 11.23 -4.31
N THR A 75 9.16 10.16 -4.75
CA THR A 75 9.72 8.80 -4.70
C THR A 75 11.06 8.71 -5.42
N ASN A 76 11.14 9.25 -6.64
CA ASN A 76 12.40 9.28 -7.41
C ASN A 76 13.47 10.15 -6.72
N ARG A 77 13.08 11.32 -6.17
CA ARG A 77 13.98 12.17 -5.39
C ARG A 77 14.54 11.44 -4.17
N LEU A 78 13.67 10.79 -3.39
CA LEU A 78 14.09 10.05 -2.19
C LEU A 78 15.02 8.89 -2.55
N ALA A 79 14.74 8.17 -3.65
CA ALA A 79 15.59 7.10 -4.13
C ALA A 79 16.98 7.62 -4.50
N GLU A 80 17.09 8.77 -5.19
CA GLU A 80 18.37 9.43 -5.51
C GLU A 80 19.10 9.86 -4.24
N GLU A 81 18.42 10.53 -3.30
CA GLU A 81 18.97 10.96 -2.00
C GLU A 81 19.53 9.77 -1.19
N ARG A 82 18.94 8.60 -1.33
CA ARG A 82 19.33 7.36 -0.64
C ARG A 82 20.29 6.47 -1.44
N GLY A 83 20.67 6.89 -2.67
CA GLY A 83 21.60 6.17 -3.53
C GLY A 83 21.08 4.82 -4.02
N VAL A 84 19.77 4.67 -4.19
CA VAL A 84 19.12 3.45 -4.70
C VAL A 84 18.28 3.74 -5.93
N LYS A 85 17.81 2.68 -6.60
CA LYS A 85 16.93 2.78 -7.75
C LYS A 85 15.57 2.17 -7.43
N VAL A 86 14.52 2.90 -7.73
CA VAL A 86 13.13 2.45 -7.74
C VAL A 86 12.56 2.74 -9.11
N ASN A 87 11.86 1.77 -9.71
CA ASN A 87 11.10 2.00 -10.95
C ASN A 87 9.72 2.54 -10.58
N ALA A 88 9.63 3.87 -10.39
CA ALA A 88 8.39 4.53 -10.00
C ALA A 88 7.71 5.22 -11.19
N TYR A 89 6.38 5.06 -11.31
CA TYR A 89 5.56 5.64 -12.37
C TYR A 89 4.16 5.99 -11.88
N VAL A 90 3.46 6.84 -12.65
CA VAL A 90 2.07 7.23 -12.35
C VAL A 90 1.12 6.18 -12.89
N ASP A 91 0.25 5.66 -12.03
CA ASP A 91 -0.82 4.73 -12.42
C ASP A 91 -1.97 4.75 -11.41
N ASP A 92 -3.11 4.17 -11.78
CA ASP A 92 -4.31 4.08 -10.95
C ASP A 92 -4.54 2.62 -10.52
N ILE A 93 -4.72 2.40 -9.22
CA ILE A 93 -5.02 1.08 -8.65
C ILE A 93 -6.21 0.38 -9.33
N ASN A 94 -7.15 1.16 -9.85
CA ASN A 94 -8.35 0.64 -10.51
C ASN A 94 -8.11 0.11 -11.91
N THR A 95 -7.01 0.50 -12.56
CA THR A 95 -6.74 0.18 -13.98
C THR A 95 -5.34 -0.35 -14.25
N PHE A 96 -4.42 -0.29 -13.27
CA PHE A 96 -3.01 -0.64 -13.47
C PHE A 96 -2.82 -2.04 -14.08
N GLU A 97 -1.78 -2.16 -14.87
CA GLU A 97 -1.28 -3.44 -15.34
C GLU A 97 0.17 -3.62 -14.89
N ALA A 98 0.52 -4.82 -14.45
CA ALA A 98 1.86 -5.15 -14.01
C ALA A 98 2.41 -6.32 -14.82
N GLU A 99 3.65 -6.18 -15.31
CA GLU A 99 4.34 -7.22 -16.06
C GLU A 99 5.18 -8.12 -15.15
N GLY A 100 5.07 -9.42 -15.40
CA GLY A 100 5.84 -10.45 -14.68
C GLY A 100 5.23 -10.81 -13.33
N GLN A 101 6.06 -11.35 -12.45
CA GLN A 101 5.65 -11.80 -11.12
C GLN A 101 6.55 -11.19 -10.05
N PHE A 102 5.98 -11.03 -8.85
CA PHE A 102 6.62 -10.38 -7.71
C PHE A 102 6.76 -11.36 -6.53
N ASP A 103 7.82 -11.18 -5.77
CA ASP A 103 8.09 -11.91 -4.52
C ASP A 103 7.36 -11.26 -3.35
N ILE A 104 7.18 -9.93 -3.41
CA ILE A 104 6.40 -9.16 -2.44
C ILE A 104 5.47 -8.22 -3.21
N ILE A 105 4.20 -8.17 -2.81
CA ILE A 105 3.27 -7.10 -3.19
C ILE A 105 2.87 -6.37 -1.91
N TYR A 106 3.11 -5.08 -1.91
CA TYR A 106 2.89 -4.19 -0.76
C TYR A 106 1.88 -3.10 -1.12
N SER A 107 0.98 -2.80 -0.20
CA SER A 107 0.14 -1.60 -0.29
C SER A 107 -0.30 -1.18 1.11
N SER A 108 -0.03 0.06 1.45
CA SER A 108 -0.40 0.64 2.74
C SER A 108 -1.24 1.90 2.54
N GLY A 109 -2.47 1.89 3.05
CA GLY A 109 -3.38 3.04 3.00
C GLY A 109 -3.87 3.40 1.59
N THR A 110 -3.94 2.44 0.66
CA THR A 110 -4.32 2.71 -0.74
C THR A 110 -5.51 1.90 -1.22
N ILE A 111 -5.65 0.64 -0.80
CA ILE A 111 -6.70 -0.23 -1.37
C ILE A 111 -8.13 0.21 -1.01
N GLN A 112 -8.33 1.12 -0.07
CA GLN A 112 -9.64 1.75 0.20
C GLN A 112 -10.17 2.56 -0.99
N TYR A 113 -9.30 2.96 -1.93
CA TYR A 113 -9.66 3.69 -3.16
C TYR A 113 -10.04 2.77 -4.33
N LEU A 114 -10.01 1.46 -4.10
CA LEU A 114 -10.43 0.48 -5.10
C LEU A 114 -11.95 0.49 -5.24
N PHE A 115 -12.45 0.69 -6.46
CA PHE A 115 -13.88 0.65 -6.73
C PHE A 115 -14.45 -0.76 -6.51
N GLU A 116 -15.67 -0.83 -5.99
CA GLU A 116 -16.32 -2.09 -5.64
C GLU A 116 -16.36 -3.08 -6.82
N GLU A 117 -16.70 -2.58 -8.00
CA GLU A 117 -16.74 -3.36 -9.25
C GLU A 117 -15.38 -3.90 -9.67
N ASN A 118 -14.28 -3.26 -9.26
CA ASN A 118 -12.91 -3.63 -9.63
C ASN A 118 -12.25 -4.61 -8.64
N LYS A 119 -12.76 -4.73 -7.41
CA LYS A 119 -12.17 -5.57 -6.36
C LYS A 119 -11.88 -6.99 -6.82
N LYS A 120 -12.88 -7.67 -7.39
CA LYS A 120 -12.72 -9.06 -7.87
C LYS A 120 -11.63 -9.20 -8.93
N GLY A 121 -11.58 -8.28 -9.88
CA GLY A 121 -10.56 -8.24 -10.94
C GLY A 121 -9.17 -7.97 -10.37
N PHE A 122 -9.06 -7.02 -9.46
CA PHE A 122 -7.83 -6.66 -8.77
C PHE A 122 -7.23 -7.87 -8.03
N PHE A 123 -7.98 -8.54 -7.16
CA PHE A 123 -7.47 -9.69 -6.42
C PHE A 123 -7.17 -10.91 -7.32
N ALA A 124 -7.94 -11.11 -8.38
CA ALA A 124 -7.61 -12.12 -9.39
C ALA A 124 -6.29 -11.80 -10.13
N LYS A 125 -6.02 -10.52 -10.42
CA LYS A 125 -4.76 -10.06 -10.98
C LYS A 125 -3.60 -10.31 -10.01
N LEU A 126 -3.75 -9.93 -8.75
CA LEU A 126 -2.74 -10.17 -7.70
C LEU A 126 -2.34 -11.64 -7.62
N ASN A 127 -3.32 -12.54 -7.67
CA ASN A 127 -3.04 -13.97 -7.66
C ASN A 127 -2.16 -14.43 -8.85
N LYS A 128 -2.29 -13.80 -10.01
CA LYS A 128 -1.47 -14.11 -11.20
C LYS A 128 -0.06 -13.55 -11.10
N ILE A 129 0.08 -12.32 -10.58
CA ILE A 129 1.36 -11.60 -10.54
C ILE A 129 2.16 -11.85 -9.25
N THR A 130 1.61 -12.54 -8.26
CA THR A 130 2.39 -12.99 -7.10
C THR A 130 3.01 -14.34 -7.41
N LYS A 131 4.31 -14.51 -7.17
CA LYS A 131 4.99 -15.82 -7.30
C LYS A 131 4.43 -16.82 -6.29
N LYS A 132 4.56 -18.12 -6.58
CA LYS A 132 4.39 -19.15 -5.55
C LYS A 132 5.43 -18.92 -4.44
N GLY A 133 4.99 -18.91 -3.17
CA GLY A 133 5.81 -18.49 -2.03
C GLY A 133 5.99 -16.98 -1.91
N GLY A 134 5.35 -16.18 -2.78
CA GLY A 134 5.35 -14.73 -2.68
C GLY A 134 4.42 -14.23 -1.59
N ILE A 135 4.78 -13.09 -1.01
CA ILE A 135 4.11 -12.49 0.15
C ILE A 135 3.31 -11.26 -0.29
N VAL A 136 2.12 -11.13 0.25
CA VAL A 136 1.28 -9.93 0.09
C VAL A 136 1.08 -9.29 1.46
N PHE A 137 1.24 -7.97 1.51
CA PHE A 137 0.85 -7.11 2.63
C PHE A 137 -0.19 -6.11 2.17
N PHE A 138 -1.31 -6.08 2.86
CA PHE A 138 -2.32 -5.03 2.70
C PHE A 138 -2.86 -4.60 4.05
N ASN A 139 -3.21 -3.32 4.14
CA ASN A 139 -4.09 -2.80 5.16
C ASN A 139 -5.21 -1.99 4.52
N VAL A 140 -6.35 -1.90 5.21
CA VAL A 140 -7.51 -1.16 4.73
C VAL A 140 -8.33 -0.68 5.93
N PHE A 141 -8.86 0.52 5.81
CA PHE A 141 -9.79 1.04 6.79
C PHE A 141 -11.15 0.34 6.69
N VAL A 142 -11.71 -0.02 7.85
CA VAL A 142 -12.98 -0.75 7.93
C VAL A 142 -14.02 0.03 8.74
N ASP A 143 -15.27 -0.07 8.29
CA ASP A 143 -16.40 0.54 8.99
C ASP A 143 -16.75 -0.25 10.25
N LYS A 144 -16.91 0.47 11.36
CA LYS A 144 -17.35 -0.08 12.64
C LYS A 144 -18.55 0.71 13.16
N PRO A 145 -19.69 0.07 13.43
CA PRO A 145 -20.92 0.76 13.82
C PRO A 145 -20.83 1.52 15.15
N PHE A 146 -19.78 1.30 15.91
CA PHE A 146 -19.49 1.97 17.18
C PHE A 146 -18.43 3.08 17.08
N LEU A 147 -17.86 3.32 15.89
CA LEU A 147 -16.95 4.43 15.61
C LEU A 147 -17.70 5.50 14.81
N GLU A 148 -17.43 6.76 15.12
CA GLU A 148 -17.89 7.89 14.31
C GLU A 148 -17.08 7.96 13.00
N LEU A 149 -17.71 8.43 11.94
CA LEU A 149 -17.01 8.68 10.68
C LEU A 149 -15.94 9.76 10.89
N PRO A 150 -14.72 9.53 10.38
CA PRO A 150 -13.66 10.52 10.46
C PRO A 150 -14.08 11.85 9.83
N PRO A 151 -13.81 12.98 10.47
CA PRO A 151 -14.32 14.28 10.05
C PRO A 151 -13.67 14.82 8.77
N ASP A 152 -12.56 14.24 8.35
CA ASP A 152 -11.78 14.63 7.17
C ASP A 152 -12.00 13.71 5.97
N TRP A 153 -12.81 12.67 6.14
CA TRP A 153 -13.11 11.74 5.04
C TRP A 153 -14.18 12.30 4.13
N ASP A 154 -13.87 12.36 2.85
CA ASP A 154 -14.84 12.73 1.85
C ASP A 154 -15.56 11.47 1.28
N MET A 155 -16.51 11.68 0.40
CA MET A 155 -17.37 10.63 -0.16
C MET A 155 -16.63 9.65 -1.09
N GLU A 156 -15.38 9.91 -1.45
CA GLU A 156 -14.58 9.07 -2.35
C GLU A 156 -13.87 7.95 -1.58
N GLU A 157 -13.62 8.15 -0.29
CA GLU A 157 -13.01 7.13 0.57
C GLU A 157 -14.07 6.13 1.03
N LYS A 158 -13.90 4.88 0.62
CA LYS A 158 -14.82 3.82 0.98
C LYS A 158 -14.21 2.94 2.04
N MET A 159 -14.84 2.94 3.21
CA MET A 159 -14.53 1.93 4.22
C MET A 159 -14.98 0.55 3.75
N TRP A 160 -14.14 -0.42 4.02
CA TRP A 160 -14.43 -1.82 3.76
C TRP A 160 -15.26 -2.42 4.91
N LYS A 161 -15.89 -3.55 4.65
CA LYS A 161 -16.54 -4.32 5.72
C LYS A 161 -15.46 -5.03 6.55
N PRO A 162 -15.64 -5.12 7.88
CA PRO A 162 -14.72 -5.88 8.72
C PRO A 162 -14.55 -7.31 8.21
N GLY A 163 -13.30 -7.73 8.04
CA GLY A 163 -12.97 -9.06 7.54
C GLY A 163 -13.12 -9.26 6.03
N GLU A 164 -13.62 -8.29 5.28
CA GLU A 164 -13.79 -8.41 3.83
C GLU A 164 -12.44 -8.67 3.13
N LEU A 165 -11.38 -7.97 3.53
CA LEU A 165 -10.05 -8.13 2.96
C LEU A 165 -9.57 -9.60 3.01
N PHE A 166 -9.82 -10.30 4.11
CA PHE A 166 -9.39 -11.69 4.29
C PHE A 166 -10.07 -12.65 3.32
N SER A 167 -11.30 -12.34 2.92
CA SER A 167 -12.11 -13.18 2.04
C SER A 167 -11.55 -13.33 0.62
N TYR A 168 -10.67 -12.43 0.20
CA TYR A 168 -10.05 -12.46 -1.13
C TYR A 168 -8.86 -13.43 -1.24
N PHE A 169 -8.42 -14.04 -0.12
CA PHE A 169 -7.26 -14.91 -0.02
C PHE A 169 -7.56 -16.31 0.56
N PRO A 170 -8.64 -17.01 0.10
CA PRO A 170 -9.09 -18.25 0.75
C PRO A 170 -8.06 -19.39 0.70
N ASP A 171 -7.21 -19.42 -0.34
CA ASP A 171 -6.22 -20.48 -0.57
C ASP A 171 -4.79 -20.08 -0.19
N TRP A 172 -4.65 -18.93 0.51
CA TRP A 172 -3.36 -18.42 0.93
C TRP A 172 -3.10 -18.73 2.40
N LYS A 173 -1.83 -18.86 2.76
CA LYS A 173 -1.42 -19.00 4.16
C LYS A 173 -1.27 -17.63 4.79
N PHE A 174 -1.99 -17.35 5.84
CA PHE A 174 -1.84 -16.12 6.61
C PHE A 174 -0.70 -16.23 7.63
N HIS A 175 0.21 -15.29 7.59
CA HIS A 175 1.23 -15.07 8.61
C HIS A 175 0.74 -14.05 9.64
N LYS A 176 -0.12 -13.11 9.20
CA LYS A 176 -0.74 -12.09 10.05
C LYS A 176 -2.16 -11.82 9.58
N ILE A 177 -3.08 -11.75 10.54
CA ILE A 177 -4.40 -11.16 10.43
C ILE A 177 -4.55 -10.31 11.69
N ASP A 178 -4.76 -9.02 11.51
CA ASP A 178 -4.86 -8.09 12.63
C ASP A 178 -5.94 -7.06 12.36
N GLU A 179 -6.67 -6.69 13.40
CA GLU A 179 -7.62 -5.58 13.39
C GLU A 179 -7.26 -4.65 14.55
N VAL A 180 -6.97 -3.40 14.24
CA VAL A 180 -6.53 -2.41 15.23
C VAL A 180 -7.37 -1.16 15.17
N ILE A 181 -7.84 -0.70 16.34
CA ILE A 181 -8.42 0.63 16.51
C ILE A 181 -7.33 1.54 17.03
N PHE A 182 -7.15 2.68 16.39
CA PHE A 182 -6.15 3.66 16.78
C PHE A 182 -6.70 5.08 16.66
N GLU A 183 -6.17 5.97 17.49
CA GLU A 183 -6.45 7.40 17.44
C GLU A 183 -5.61 8.04 16.33
N ASP A 184 -6.24 8.89 15.54
CA ASP A 184 -5.60 9.76 14.55
C ASP A 184 -5.93 11.22 14.83
N ASN A 185 -4.98 12.09 14.52
CA ASN A 185 -5.10 13.54 14.68
C ASN A 185 -4.47 14.27 13.48
N SER A 186 -4.37 13.62 12.34
CA SER A 186 -3.66 14.11 11.17
C SER A 186 -4.23 15.42 10.60
N ASN A 187 -5.53 15.69 10.85
CA ASN A 187 -6.22 16.93 10.44
C ASN A 187 -6.47 17.93 11.58
N GLY A 188 -5.89 17.68 12.77
CA GLY A 188 -6.05 18.53 13.95
C GLY A 188 -7.33 18.29 14.77
N THR A 189 -8.14 17.29 14.39
CA THR A 189 -9.32 16.86 15.15
C THR A 189 -9.13 15.39 15.55
N PRO A 190 -8.94 15.06 16.86
CA PRO A 190 -8.78 13.69 17.29
C PRO A 190 -9.99 12.85 16.91
N HIS A 191 -9.75 11.71 16.28
CA HIS A 191 -10.76 10.73 15.90
C HIS A 191 -10.17 9.32 15.87
N TYR A 192 -10.99 8.30 15.66
CA TYR A 192 -10.54 6.91 15.66
C TYR A 192 -10.77 6.25 14.32
N HIS A 193 -9.80 5.46 13.91
CA HIS A 193 -9.90 4.56 12.78
C HIS A 193 -9.86 3.10 13.23
N CYS A 194 -10.51 2.23 12.47
CA CYS A 194 -10.29 0.80 12.52
C CYS A 194 -9.64 0.33 11.23
N MET A 195 -8.63 -0.51 11.34
CA MET A 195 -7.84 -0.99 10.20
C MET A 195 -7.67 -2.50 10.26
N ASP A 196 -8.09 -3.19 9.19
CA ASP A 196 -7.73 -4.58 8.95
C ASP A 196 -6.37 -4.64 8.28
N THR A 197 -5.52 -5.57 8.71
CA THR A 197 -4.17 -5.79 8.16
C THR A 197 -3.95 -7.26 7.91
N ILE A 198 -3.36 -7.59 6.75
CA ILE A 198 -2.93 -8.95 6.43
C ILE A 198 -1.47 -9.00 5.99
N ILE A 199 -0.82 -10.12 6.33
CA ILE A 199 0.37 -10.62 5.63
C ILE A 199 0.04 -12.07 5.26
N CYS A 200 0.04 -12.37 3.97
CA CYS A 200 -0.27 -13.72 3.50
C CYS A 200 0.68 -14.16 2.39
N GLU A 201 0.83 -15.48 2.26
CA GLU A 201 1.75 -16.16 1.35
C GLU A 201 0.95 -17.01 0.35
N ARG A 202 1.28 -16.87 -0.93
CA ARG A 202 0.70 -17.69 -2.00
C ARG A 202 1.27 -19.11 -1.98
N MET A 203 0.43 -20.12 -1.73
CA MET A 203 0.86 -21.52 -1.60
C MET A 203 0.87 -22.30 -2.91
N ILE A 204 0.02 -21.94 -3.88
CA ILE A 204 -0.18 -22.69 -5.15
C ILE A 204 -0.17 -21.78 -6.37
#